data_cb5a031b0dc250b963c98de8ede33ac4
#
_entry.id   cb5a031b0dc250b963c98de8ede33ac4
#
_cell.length_a   1.000
_cell.length_b   1.000
_cell.length_c   1.000
_cell.angle_alpha   90.00
_cell.angle_beta   90.00
_cell.angle_gamma   90.00
#
_symmetry.space_group_name_H-M   'P 1'
#
loop_
_entity.id
_entity.type
_entity.pdbx_description
1 polymer ?
#
loop_
_entity_poly.entity_id
_entity_poly.type
_entity_poly.pdbx_seq_one_letter_code
_entity_poly.pdbx_strand_id
1 'polypeptide(L)'
;NAIASLGGENFIIYCINDSGGIDNVLSGNKCASGTGEFFLQQIRRMNLSLEEALKLANDEKYYVVSGRCSVFCKSDCTHALNKCIDKGLVVSGLCKMIADKTIELLAKQRSGKILLIGGVSQNKTVTRFIKDKYPDSMVLNESSYFEALGAAIKGLKIECTFSSENIFRNNKHTFSTLLPLKKAEGKVIFKTLNKAEPLPEDECILGLDVGSTTTKAVIIRRHDNALIAGIYLRTNGNPVQASVNCYKALLEQLKVPVKITGLGTTGSGRHISALHAMTRGVVNEIIAHAVAAAHFDKDVDTIFEIGGQDAKYTHLTNGIASDYSMNEACSAGTGSFLEESAKETLNINYTDIAEIALTAESPLNFNDQCAAFISSDSKTASHE
;
A
#
# COMPACT_ATOMS: atom_id res chain seq x y z
N ASN A 1 -3.30 -30.09 22.20
CA ASN A 1 -3.54 -28.73 22.69
C ASN A 1 -2.84 -27.71 21.80
N ALA A 2 -3.25 -26.43 21.83
CA ALA A 2 -2.62 -25.36 21.05
C ALA A 2 -2.53 -24.05 21.81
N ILE A 3 -1.50 -23.27 21.46
CA ILE A 3 -1.38 -21.88 21.86
C ILE A 3 -1.40 -21.04 20.57
N ALA A 4 -2.40 -20.18 20.42
CA ALA A 4 -2.47 -19.24 19.31
C ALA A 4 -1.97 -17.86 19.76
N SER A 5 -0.77 -17.49 19.32
CA SER A 5 -0.20 -16.16 19.54
C SER A 5 -0.67 -15.22 18.46
N LEU A 6 -1.50 -14.24 18.85
CA LEU A 6 -2.13 -13.25 17.99
C LEU A 6 -1.45 -11.90 18.24
N GLY A 7 -0.31 -11.70 17.63
CA GLY A 7 0.54 -10.54 17.82
C GLY A 7 0.25 -9.36 16.90
N GLY A 8 1.02 -8.29 17.08
CA GLY A 8 1.01 -7.11 16.24
C GLY A 8 1.50 -7.40 14.83
N GLU A 9 2.58 -8.16 14.68
CA GLU A 9 3.23 -8.46 13.40
C GLU A 9 3.18 -9.93 13.04
N ASN A 10 3.10 -10.81 14.03
CA ASN A 10 3.16 -12.26 13.87
C ASN A 10 1.87 -12.95 14.30
N PHE A 11 1.59 -14.03 13.61
CA PHE A 11 0.44 -14.89 13.82
C PHE A 11 0.91 -16.33 13.78
N ILE A 12 1.01 -16.95 14.97
CA ILE A 12 1.64 -18.26 15.13
C ILE A 12 0.78 -19.15 16.01
N ILE A 13 0.66 -20.42 15.64
CA ILE A 13 0.03 -21.45 16.46
C ILE A 13 1.08 -22.51 16.83
N TYR A 14 1.29 -22.65 18.10
CA TYR A 14 2.12 -23.69 18.69
C TYR A 14 1.24 -24.89 19.02
N CYS A 15 1.49 -26.03 18.36
CA CYS A 15 0.84 -27.30 18.67
C CYS A 15 1.59 -27.95 19.84
N ILE A 16 0.88 -28.20 20.93
CA ILE A 16 1.45 -28.73 22.17
C ILE A 16 1.09 -30.21 22.32
N ASN A 17 2.09 -31.05 22.48
CA ASN A 17 1.90 -32.49 22.73
C ASN A 17 1.49 -32.79 24.18
N ASP A 18 1.20 -34.05 24.50
CA ASP A 18 0.72 -34.45 25.81
C ASP A 18 1.78 -34.32 26.94
N SER A 19 3.06 -34.23 26.58
CA SER A 19 4.16 -33.97 27.52
C SER A 19 4.40 -32.47 27.78
N GLY A 20 3.62 -31.59 27.12
CA GLY A 20 3.77 -30.12 27.24
C GLY A 20 4.84 -29.51 26.34
N GLY A 21 5.47 -30.30 25.46
CA GLY A 21 6.43 -29.82 24.48
C GLY A 21 5.75 -29.32 23.20
N ILE A 22 6.47 -28.45 22.45
CA ILE A 22 6.02 -27.99 21.13
C ILE A 22 6.29 -29.10 20.11
N ASP A 23 5.23 -29.62 19.49
CA ASP A 23 5.27 -30.70 18.49
C ASP A 23 5.34 -30.10 17.06
N ASN A 24 4.63 -29.00 16.83
CA ASN A 24 4.61 -28.32 15.53
C ASN A 24 4.34 -26.83 15.70
N VAL A 25 4.76 -26.04 14.73
CA VAL A 25 4.52 -24.60 14.67
C VAL A 25 3.88 -24.25 13.33
N LEU A 26 2.66 -23.74 13.38
CA LEU A 26 1.93 -23.28 12.21
C LEU A 26 1.99 -21.76 12.17
N SER A 27 2.49 -21.21 11.10
CA SER A 27 2.44 -19.77 10.83
C SER A 27 1.52 -19.46 9.67
N GLY A 28 0.86 -18.31 9.73
CA GLY A 28 0.13 -17.76 8.58
C GLY A 28 1.09 -17.41 7.44
N ASN A 29 0.53 -17.09 6.28
CA ASN A 29 1.31 -16.50 5.19
C ASN A 29 2.01 -15.23 5.71
N LYS A 30 3.21 -14.93 5.21
CA LYS A 30 3.98 -13.71 5.54
C LYS A 30 3.25 -12.41 5.18
N CYS A 31 1.93 -12.44 5.03
CA CYS A 31 1.09 -11.28 4.74
C CYS A 31 0.59 -10.66 6.03
N ALA A 32 0.79 -9.35 6.17
CA ALA A 32 0.36 -8.59 7.35
C ALA A 32 -1.16 -8.61 7.59
N SER A 33 -1.98 -8.91 6.57
CA SER A 33 -3.44 -9.00 6.74
C SER A 33 -3.78 -10.07 7.79
N GLY A 34 -4.45 -9.67 8.85
CA GLY A 34 -4.76 -10.53 10.00
C GLY A 34 -3.90 -10.27 11.23
N THR A 35 -2.90 -9.42 11.14
CA THR A 35 -2.09 -8.99 12.30
C THR A 35 -2.72 -7.79 13.01
N GLY A 36 -2.34 -7.60 14.27
CA GLY A 36 -2.81 -6.47 15.07
C GLY A 36 -2.39 -5.12 14.50
N GLU A 37 -1.19 -5.00 13.97
CA GLU A 37 -0.71 -3.75 13.37
C GLU A 37 -1.49 -3.39 12.11
N PHE A 38 -1.79 -4.37 11.26
CA PHE A 38 -2.64 -4.11 10.09
C PHE A 38 -4.04 -3.63 10.50
N PHE A 39 -4.62 -4.21 11.55
CA PHE A 39 -5.88 -3.75 12.12
C PHE A 39 -5.79 -2.29 12.56
N LEU A 40 -4.74 -1.93 13.32
CA LEU A 40 -4.49 -0.57 13.77
C LEU A 40 -4.31 0.42 12.60
N GLN A 41 -3.62 0.03 11.54
CA GLN A 41 -3.49 0.85 10.34
C GLN A 41 -4.85 1.13 9.70
N GLN A 42 -5.71 0.11 9.56
CA GLN A 42 -7.02 0.31 8.94
C GLN A 42 -7.93 1.21 9.79
N ILE A 43 -7.98 1.06 11.11
CA ILE A 43 -8.81 1.92 11.96
C ILE A 43 -8.30 3.38 11.99
N ARG A 44 -6.98 3.61 11.98
CA ARG A 44 -6.40 4.97 11.85
C ARG A 44 -6.84 5.64 10.53
N ARG A 45 -6.88 4.91 9.42
CA ARG A 45 -7.37 5.41 8.12
C ARG A 45 -8.85 5.77 8.15
N MET A 46 -9.62 5.15 9.01
CA MET A 46 -11.02 5.49 9.28
C MET A 46 -11.18 6.67 10.26
N ASN A 47 -10.06 7.27 10.71
CA ASN A 47 -10.02 8.28 11.77
C ASN A 47 -10.72 7.76 13.06
N LEU A 48 -10.32 6.58 13.50
CA LEU A 48 -10.77 5.97 14.75
C LEU A 48 -9.57 5.67 15.64
N SER A 49 -9.71 5.94 16.92
CA SER A 49 -8.84 5.36 17.96
C SER A 49 -9.17 3.86 18.13
N LEU A 50 -8.26 3.11 18.76
CA LEU A 50 -8.51 1.70 19.08
C LEU A 50 -9.76 1.54 19.97
N GLU A 51 -9.90 2.40 20.97
CA GLU A 51 -11.05 2.37 21.90
C GLU A 51 -12.37 2.61 21.19
N GLU A 52 -12.44 3.60 20.29
CA GLU A 52 -13.62 3.90 19.49
C GLU A 52 -13.96 2.73 18.55
N ALA A 53 -12.95 2.18 17.87
CA ALA A 53 -13.14 1.05 16.98
C ALA A 53 -13.70 -0.17 17.71
N LEU A 54 -13.15 -0.51 18.90
CA LEU A 54 -13.64 -1.63 19.70
C LEU A 54 -15.05 -1.42 20.25
N LYS A 55 -15.45 -0.18 20.52
CA LYS A 55 -16.83 0.15 20.93
C LYS A 55 -17.82 0.05 19.76
N LEU A 56 -17.39 0.39 18.55
CA LEU A 56 -18.22 0.32 17.35
C LEU A 56 -18.34 -1.10 16.79
N ALA A 57 -17.39 -1.98 17.10
CA ALA A 57 -17.39 -3.35 16.60
C ALA A 57 -18.64 -4.11 17.08
N ASN A 58 -19.27 -4.79 16.13
CA ASN A 58 -20.45 -5.61 16.37
C ASN A 58 -20.13 -7.06 15.94
N ASP A 59 -20.52 -8.01 16.75
CA ASP A 59 -20.26 -9.43 16.50
C ASP A 59 -21.41 -10.17 15.78
N GLU A 60 -22.54 -9.50 15.58
CA GLU A 60 -23.69 -10.07 14.86
C GLU A 60 -23.68 -9.68 13.37
N LYS A 61 -23.22 -8.47 13.06
CA LYS A 61 -23.23 -7.93 11.69
C LYS A 61 -21.85 -7.38 11.32
N TYR A 62 -21.40 -7.68 10.12
CA TYR A 62 -20.14 -7.18 9.62
C TYR A 62 -20.15 -7.01 8.09
N TYR A 63 -19.33 -6.10 7.60
CA TYR A 63 -19.04 -5.98 6.18
C TYR A 63 -17.91 -6.93 5.82
N VAL A 64 -18.10 -7.76 4.79
CA VAL A 64 -17.07 -8.75 4.38
C VAL A 64 -15.90 -8.04 3.73
N VAL A 65 -14.71 -8.21 4.29
CA VAL A 65 -13.43 -7.72 3.73
C VAL A 65 -12.56 -8.91 3.34
N SER A 66 -11.73 -8.73 2.32
CA SER A 66 -10.84 -9.78 1.83
C SER A 66 -9.76 -10.15 2.86
N GLY A 67 -9.65 -11.42 3.19
CA GLY A 67 -8.56 -11.95 4.02
C GLY A 67 -7.32 -12.39 3.21
N ARG A 68 -7.35 -12.39 1.88
CA ARG A 68 -6.28 -12.96 1.04
C ARG A 68 -5.00 -12.12 1.05
N CYS A 69 -5.14 -10.82 1.00
CA CYS A 69 -4.02 -9.88 0.92
C CYS A 69 -4.38 -8.57 1.64
N SER A 70 -3.39 -7.93 2.27
CA SER A 70 -3.54 -6.63 2.93
C SER A 70 -4.02 -5.53 1.97
N VAL A 71 -3.57 -5.54 0.72
CA VAL A 71 -3.97 -4.56 -0.31
C VAL A 71 -5.44 -4.70 -0.67
N PHE A 72 -5.93 -5.92 -0.90
CA PHE A 72 -7.36 -6.15 -1.18
C PHE A 72 -8.23 -5.78 0.02
N CYS A 73 -7.83 -6.18 1.23
CA CYS A 73 -8.54 -5.83 2.44
C CYS A 73 -8.64 -4.30 2.62
N LYS A 74 -7.54 -3.58 2.39
CA LYS A 74 -7.47 -2.12 2.41
C LYS A 74 -8.40 -1.49 1.38
N SER A 75 -8.41 -2.03 0.15
CA SER A 75 -9.30 -1.59 -0.93
C SER A 75 -10.77 -1.79 -0.56
N ASP A 76 -11.12 -2.96 -0.01
CA ASP A 76 -12.48 -3.27 0.43
C ASP A 76 -12.95 -2.31 1.52
N CYS A 77 -12.10 -2.02 2.52
CA CYS A 77 -12.40 -1.02 3.56
C CYS A 77 -12.65 0.37 2.95
N THR A 78 -11.81 0.80 2.01
CA THR A 78 -11.96 2.09 1.33
C THR A 78 -13.24 2.15 0.51
N HIS A 79 -13.55 1.10 -0.24
CA HIS A 79 -14.78 1.01 -1.02
C HIS A 79 -16.04 1.00 -0.14
N ALA A 80 -15.99 0.32 1.01
CA ALA A 80 -17.10 0.32 1.97
C ALA A 80 -17.39 1.73 2.48
N LEU A 81 -16.34 2.47 2.88
CA LEU A 81 -16.47 3.85 3.37
C LEU A 81 -17.00 4.79 2.28
N ASN A 82 -16.51 4.65 1.04
CA ASN A 82 -16.99 5.43 -0.10
C ASN A 82 -18.46 5.15 -0.45
N LYS A 83 -18.96 3.96 -0.11
CA LYS A 83 -20.39 3.59 -0.21
C LYS A 83 -21.19 3.97 1.04
N CYS A 84 -20.62 4.76 1.95
CA CYS A 84 -21.24 5.16 3.21
C CYS A 84 -21.67 3.97 4.09
N ILE A 85 -20.98 2.83 4.01
CA ILE A 85 -21.19 1.73 4.95
C ILE A 85 -20.71 2.19 6.34
N ASP A 86 -21.48 1.82 7.35
CA ASP A 86 -21.16 2.15 8.75
C ASP A 86 -19.76 1.65 9.15
N LYS A 87 -18.99 2.50 9.80
CA LYS A 87 -17.60 2.18 10.22
C LYS A 87 -17.54 0.97 11.15
N GLY A 88 -18.53 0.81 12.03
CA GLY A 88 -18.62 -0.33 12.95
C GLY A 88 -18.73 -1.66 12.20
N LEU A 89 -19.50 -1.69 11.09
CA LEU A 89 -19.59 -2.89 10.25
C LEU A 89 -18.27 -3.23 9.56
N VAL A 90 -17.50 -2.20 9.14
CA VAL A 90 -16.17 -2.40 8.53
C VAL A 90 -15.16 -2.91 9.57
N VAL A 91 -15.16 -2.31 10.76
CA VAL A 91 -14.32 -2.76 11.89
C VAL A 91 -14.65 -4.20 12.26
N SER A 92 -15.93 -4.55 12.33
CA SER A 92 -16.38 -5.93 12.61
C SER A 92 -15.92 -6.91 11.53
N GLY A 93 -15.92 -6.47 10.27
CA GLY A 93 -15.38 -7.25 9.14
C GLY A 93 -13.89 -7.52 9.27
N LEU A 94 -13.11 -6.55 9.73
CA LEU A 94 -11.69 -6.72 10.03
C LEU A 94 -11.48 -7.71 11.18
N CYS A 95 -12.28 -7.60 12.26
CA CYS A 95 -12.24 -8.57 13.37
C CYS A 95 -12.59 -9.98 12.91
N LYS A 96 -13.61 -10.14 12.07
CA LYS A 96 -14.02 -11.42 11.49
C LYS A 96 -12.92 -12.02 10.61
N MET A 97 -12.29 -11.22 9.78
CA MET A 97 -11.18 -11.65 8.92
C MET A 97 -9.99 -12.16 9.74
N ILE A 98 -9.62 -11.50 10.85
CA ILE A 98 -8.57 -11.98 11.77
C ILE A 98 -8.97 -13.32 12.39
N ALA A 99 -10.21 -13.41 12.88
CA ALA A 99 -10.73 -14.65 13.46
C ALA A 99 -10.73 -15.81 12.44
N ASP A 100 -11.15 -15.57 11.20
CA ASP A 100 -11.19 -16.60 10.15
C ASP A 100 -9.79 -17.13 9.82
N LYS A 101 -8.78 -16.27 9.77
CA LYS A 101 -7.38 -16.70 9.61
C LYS A 101 -6.89 -17.55 10.78
N THR A 102 -7.27 -17.17 12.00
CA THR A 102 -6.98 -17.98 13.19
C THR A 102 -7.61 -19.36 13.07
N ILE A 103 -8.89 -19.41 12.73
CA ILE A 103 -9.67 -20.62 12.57
C ILE A 103 -9.09 -21.51 11.48
N GLU A 104 -8.69 -20.94 10.34
CA GLU A 104 -8.06 -21.67 9.24
C GLU A 104 -6.76 -22.37 9.67
N LEU A 105 -5.91 -21.68 10.44
CA LEU A 105 -4.68 -22.29 10.96
C LEU A 105 -4.97 -23.33 12.02
N LEU A 106 -5.88 -23.05 12.94
CA LEU A 106 -6.30 -24.00 13.98
C LEU A 106 -6.90 -25.29 13.40
N ALA A 107 -7.57 -25.20 12.26
CA ALA A 107 -8.14 -26.37 11.57
C ALA A 107 -7.08 -27.38 11.07
N LYS A 108 -5.81 -26.95 10.96
CA LYS A 108 -4.69 -27.81 10.54
C LYS A 108 -4.11 -28.63 11.70
N GLN A 109 -4.56 -28.40 12.93
CA GLN A 109 -4.12 -29.12 14.10
C GLN A 109 -5.15 -30.15 14.58
N ARG A 110 -4.69 -31.09 15.45
CA ARG A 110 -5.58 -32.06 16.13
C ARG A 110 -6.42 -31.32 17.20
N SER A 111 -7.63 -31.87 17.48
CA SER A 111 -8.52 -31.35 18.52
C SER A 111 -7.85 -31.29 19.89
N GLY A 112 -8.12 -30.24 20.68
CA GLY A 112 -7.59 -30.05 22.01
C GLY A 112 -7.95 -28.67 22.58
N LYS A 113 -7.50 -28.38 23.79
CA LYS A 113 -7.67 -27.06 24.41
C LYS A 113 -6.85 -26.00 23.66
N ILE A 114 -7.44 -24.83 23.45
CA ILE A 114 -6.83 -23.71 22.75
C ILE A 114 -6.66 -22.55 23.71
N LEU A 115 -5.44 -22.03 23.84
CA LEU A 115 -5.13 -20.83 24.56
C LEU A 115 -4.84 -19.70 23.57
N LEU A 116 -5.57 -18.60 23.64
CA LEU A 116 -5.36 -17.39 22.84
C LEU A 116 -4.51 -16.40 23.62
N ILE A 117 -3.37 -15.99 23.07
CA ILE A 117 -2.43 -15.04 23.66
C ILE A 117 -2.07 -13.93 22.69
N GLY A 118 -1.30 -12.92 23.15
CA GLY A 118 -0.91 -11.75 22.38
C GLY A 118 -1.94 -10.61 22.45
N GLY A 119 -1.54 -9.41 22.03
CA GLY A 119 -2.37 -8.21 22.15
C GLY A 119 -3.73 -8.29 21.47
N VAL A 120 -3.83 -8.96 20.30
CA VAL A 120 -5.08 -9.13 19.56
C VAL A 120 -6.09 -10.01 20.30
N SER A 121 -5.63 -10.91 21.20
CA SER A 121 -6.53 -11.72 22.02
C SER A 121 -7.39 -10.91 23.00
N GLN A 122 -7.02 -9.64 23.24
CA GLN A 122 -7.80 -8.71 24.06
C GLN A 122 -9.00 -8.13 23.30
N ASN A 123 -9.04 -8.27 21.96
CA ASN A 123 -10.19 -7.85 21.16
C ASN A 123 -11.34 -8.85 21.31
N LYS A 124 -12.35 -8.45 22.08
CA LYS A 124 -13.50 -9.30 22.44
C LYS A 124 -14.27 -9.77 21.19
N THR A 125 -14.38 -8.96 20.15
CA THR A 125 -15.06 -9.31 18.91
C THR A 125 -14.30 -10.40 18.15
N VAL A 126 -12.97 -10.28 18.04
CA VAL A 126 -12.14 -11.33 17.44
C VAL A 126 -12.26 -12.65 18.20
N THR A 127 -12.09 -12.60 19.53
CA THR A 127 -12.13 -13.80 20.36
C THR A 127 -13.50 -14.45 20.38
N ARG A 128 -14.58 -13.68 20.27
CA ARG A 128 -15.92 -14.24 20.15
C ARG A 128 -16.09 -15.01 18.84
N PHE A 129 -15.73 -14.45 17.70
CA PHE A 129 -15.78 -15.18 16.43
C PHE A 129 -14.95 -16.48 16.44
N ILE A 130 -13.81 -16.50 17.18
CA ILE A 130 -13.03 -17.73 17.36
C ILE A 130 -13.80 -18.72 18.24
N LYS A 131 -14.41 -18.26 19.34
CA LYS A 131 -15.18 -19.09 20.26
C LYS A 131 -16.42 -19.70 19.63
N ASP A 132 -17.05 -19.07 18.67
CA ASP A 132 -18.17 -19.63 17.91
C ASP A 132 -17.78 -20.95 17.23
N LYS A 133 -16.52 -21.10 16.80
CA LYS A 133 -16.00 -22.34 16.20
C LYS A 133 -15.29 -23.24 17.21
N TYR A 134 -14.63 -22.66 18.20
CA TYR A 134 -13.87 -23.32 19.25
C TYR A 134 -14.33 -22.84 20.63
N PRO A 135 -15.49 -23.35 21.13
CA PRO A 135 -16.10 -22.86 22.40
C PRO A 135 -15.19 -22.98 23.61
N ASP A 136 -14.33 -24.02 23.64
CA ASP A 136 -13.41 -24.27 24.75
C ASP A 136 -12.12 -23.45 24.69
N SER A 137 -12.01 -22.50 23.74
CA SER A 137 -10.84 -21.59 23.69
C SER A 137 -10.84 -20.61 24.84
N MET A 138 -9.65 -20.40 25.41
CA MET A 138 -9.45 -19.56 26.60
C MET A 138 -8.58 -18.36 26.31
N VAL A 139 -8.87 -17.24 26.98
CA VAL A 139 -8.02 -16.04 27.06
C VAL A 139 -7.76 -15.81 28.54
N LEU A 140 -6.49 -15.72 28.92
CA LEU A 140 -6.08 -15.39 30.30
C LEU A 140 -5.96 -13.87 30.46
N ASN A 141 -5.99 -13.41 31.71
CA ASN A 141 -5.74 -11.99 32.01
C ASN A 141 -4.33 -11.56 31.57
N GLU A 142 -3.38 -12.48 31.62
CA GLU A 142 -1.97 -12.32 31.27
C GLU A 142 -1.70 -12.46 29.77
N SER A 143 -2.71 -12.74 28.95
CA SER A 143 -2.53 -13.08 27.52
C SER A 143 -1.77 -12.02 26.72
N SER A 144 -1.85 -10.75 27.08
CA SER A 144 -1.17 -9.64 26.38
C SER A 144 0.34 -9.57 26.62
N TYR A 145 0.83 -10.17 27.71
CA TYR A 145 2.27 -10.20 28.07
C TYR A 145 2.76 -11.62 28.38
N PHE A 146 2.08 -12.62 27.81
CA PHE A 146 2.30 -14.04 28.09
C PHE A 146 3.72 -14.49 27.74
N GLU A 147 4.26 -14.05 26.61
CA GLU A 147 5.62 -14.33 26.18
C GLU A 147 6.66 -13.74 27.16
N ALA A 148 6.43 -12.52 27.60
CA ALA A 148 7.31 -11.86 28.59
C ALA A 148 7.29 -12.60 29.94
N LEU A 149 6.11 -13.06 30.38
CA LEU A 149 5.95 -13.88 31.57
C LEU A 149 6.73 -15.19 31.44
N GLY A 150 6.61 -15.88 30.32
CA GLY A 150 7.35 -17.11 30.02
C GLY A 150 8.86 -16.89 30.03
N ALA A 151 9.32 -15.79 29.44
CA ALA A 151 10.73 -15.41 29.44
C ALA A 151 11.24 -15.13 30.87
N ALA A 152 10.46 -14.41 31.70
CA ALA A 152 10.80 -14.13 33.10
C ALA A 152 10.90 -15.42 33.92
N ILE A 153 9.93 -16.33 33.79
CA ILE A 153 9.96 -17.63 34.49
C ILE A 153 11.18 -18.46 34.07
N LYS A 154 11.52 -18.46 32.77
CA LYS A 154 12.73 -19.14 32.29
C LYS A 154 14.00 -18.48 32.82
N GLY A 155 14.00 -17.15 32.88
CA GLY A 155 15.11 -16.33 33.37
C GLY A 155 15.46 -16.59 34.83
N LEU A 156 14.51 -17.01 35.68
CA LEU A 156 14.77 -17.41 37.07
C LEU A 156 15.80 -18.55 37.19
N LYS A 157 15.99 -19.34 36.12
CA LYS A 157 16.91 -20.48 36.10
C LYS A 157 18.26 -20.13 35.45
N ILE A 158 18.46 -18.88 35.05
CA ILE A 158 19.66 -18.43 34.37
C ILE A 158 20.45 -17.54 35.34
N GLU A 159 21.64 -18.00 35.74
CA GLU A 159 22.55 -17.16 36.47
C GLU A 159 23.21 -16.17 35.51
N CYS A 160 22.83 -14.89 35.59
CA CYS A 160 23.47 -13.82 34.87
C CYS A 160 23.69 -12.61 35.77
N THR A 161 24.84 -11.94 35.62
CA THR A 161 25.09 -10.65 36.18
C THR A 161 24.46 -9.57 35.29
N PHE A 162 23.50 -8.85 35.85
CA PHE A 162 22.84 -7.74 35.16
C PHE A 162 23.50 -6.42 35.62
N SER A 163 23.95 -5.60 34.66
CA SER A 163 24.41 -4.24 34.88
C SER A 163 23.44 -3.26 34.25
N SER A 164 22.86 -2.36 35.05
CA SER A 164 21.98 -1.30 34.58
C SER A 164 22.65 -0.34 33.59
N GLU A 165 23.98 -0.21 33.64
CA GLU A 165 24.78 0.62 32.74
C GLU A 165 24.77 0.10 31.28
N ASN A 166 24.45 -1.17 31.11
CA ASN A 166 24.41 -1.82 29.79
C ASN A 166 23.01 -1.85 29.14
N ILE A 167 21.98 -1.31 29.79
CA ILE A 167 20.60 -1.28 29.24
C ILE A 167 20.54 -0.37 28.00
N PHE A 168 21.23 0.77 28.06
CA PHE A 168 21.25 1.77 26.99
C PHE A 168 22.60 1.68 26.27
N ARG A 169 22.75 0.66 25.43
CA ARG A 169 23.88 0.63 24.49
C ARG A 169 23.54 1.56 23.34
N ASN A 170 24.45 2.45 22.96
CA ASN A 170 24.42 3.11 21.66
C ASN A 170 24.66 2.02 20.62
N ASN A 171 23.59 1.40 20.15
CA ASN A 171 23.64 0.38 19.13
C ASN A 171 23.99 1.06 17.80
N LYS A 172 24.95 0.46 17.08
CA LYS A 172 25.09 0.70 15.64
C LYS A 172 23.76 0.29 14.99
N HIS A 173 23.29 1.07 14.03
CA HIS A 173 22.08 0.78 13.28
C HIS A 173 22.00 -0.69 12.87
N THR A 174 20.82 -1.29 13.03
CA THR A 174 20.53 -2.67 12.64
C THR A 174 20.58 -2.83 11.11
N PHE A 175 20.32 -1.73 10.39
CA PHE A 175 20.25 -1.70 8.93
C PHE A 175 21.59 -1.33 8.29
N SER A 176 21.90 -1.97 7.14
CA SER A 176 22.97 -1.52 6.26
C SER A 176 22.60 -0.17 5.63
N THR A 177 23.61 0.59 5.21
CA THR A 177 23.39 1.90 4.59
C THR A 177 23.68 1.88 3.10
N LEU A 178 22.98 2.74 2.37
CA LEU A 178 23.19 3.01 0.95
C LEU A 178 24.00 4.29 0.75
N LEU A 179 24.49 4.50 -0.46
CA LEU A 179 25.12 5.77 -0.82
C LEU A 179 24.06 6.89 -0.87
N PRO A 180 24.40 8.11 -0.40
CA PRO A 180 23.51 9.25 -0.49
C PRO A 180 23.08 9.55 -1.94
N LEU A 181 21.80 9.88 -2.15
CA LEU A 181 21.26 10.27 -3.46
C LEU A 181 22.02 11.45 -4.07
N LYS A 182 22.51 12.39 -3.24
CA LYS A 182 23.30 13.55 -3.68
C LYS A 182 24.56 13.16 -4.45
N LYS A 183 25.16 11.98 -4.20
CA LYS A 183 26.30 11.49 -4.99
C LYS A 183 25.95 11.09 -6.42
N ALA A 184 24.67 10.92 -6.73
CA ALA A 184 24.20 10.61 -8.07
C ALA A 184 23.76 11.87 -8.86
N GLU A 185 23.74 13.05 -8.25
CA GLU A 185 23.24 14.31 -8.85
C GLU A 185 23.93 14.61 -10.20
N GLY A 186 25.25 14.46 -10.29
CA GLY A 186 25.99 14.66 -11.54
C GLY A 186 25.77 13.59 -12.61
N LYS A 187 25.05 12.50 -12.30
CA LYS A 187 24.72 11.42 -13.25
C LYS A 187 23.31 11.58 -13.86
N VAL A 188 22.51 12.53 -13.38
CA VAL A 188 21.15 12.78 -13.83
C VAL A 188 21.12 13.99 -14.75
N ILE A 189 20.58 13.81 -15.94
CA ILE A 189 20.39 14.89 -16.92
C ILE A 189 18.92 15.24 -16.94
N PHE A 190 18.57 16.42 -16.42
CA PHE A 190 17.21 16.94 -16.50
C PHE A 190 17.03 17.66 -17.83
N LYS A 191 16.13 17.11 -18.67
CA LYS A 191 15.75 17.74 -19.95
C LYS A 191 14.52 18.61 -19.71
N THR A 192 14.57 19.85 -20.19
CA THR A 192 13.42 20.77 -20.15
C THR A 192 12.39 20.34 -21.20
N LEU A 193 11.13 20.22 -20.80
CA LEU A 193 10.03 20.00 -21.72
C LEU A 193 9.67 21.34 -22.38
N ASN A 194 10.01 21.50 -23.66
CA ASN A 194 9.67 22.70 -24.41
C ASN A 194 8.22 22.61 -24.88
N LYS A 195 7.41 23.58 -24.49
CA LYS A 195 6.06 23.79 -25.01
C LYS A 195 6.12 24.71 -26.22
N ALA A 196 5.43 24.32 -27.30
CA ALA A 196 5.27 25.17 -28.46
C ALA A 196 4.19 26.25 -28.19
N GLU A 197 4.37 27.42 -28.75
CA GLU A 197 3.34 28.45 -28.70
C GLU A 197 2.16 28.06 -29.61
N PRO A 198 0.92 28.13 -29.12
CA PRO A 198 -0.26 27.87 -29.95
C PRO A 198 -0.50 29.03 -30.91
N LEU A 199 -0.91 28.70 -32.13
CA LEU A 199 -1.42 29.68 -33.10
C LEU A 199 -2.95 29.66 -33.11
N PRO A 200 -3.61 30.79 -33.42
CA PRO A 200 -5.07 30.80 -33.57
C PRO A 200 -5.52 29.75 -34.59
N GLU A 201 -6.59 29.02 -34.25
CA GLU A 201 -7.17 27.96 -35.10
C GLU A 201 -6.30 26.71 -35.30
N ASP A 202 -5.17 26.57 -34.55
CA ASP A 202 -4.41 25.31 -34.58
C ASP A 202 -5.34 24.11 -34.30
N GLU A 203 -5.31 23.14 -35.20
CA GLU A 203 -5.95 21.85 -34.93
C GLU A 203 -5.14 21.05 -33.93
N CYS A 204 -5.77 20.70 -32.83
CA CYS A 204 -5.13 20.04 -31.69
C CYS A 204 -5.85 18.75 -31.29
N ILE A 205 -5.10 17.86 -30.66
CA ILE A 205 -5.60 16.63 -30.04
C ILE A 205 -5.41 16.75 -28.52
N LEU A 206 -6.44 16.42 -27.77
CA LEU A 206 -6.40 16.30 -26.32
C LEU A 206 -6.11 14.85 -25.92
N GLY A 207 -5.06 14.63 -25.14
CA GLY A 207 -4.76 13.35 -24.48
C GLY A 207 -5.10 13.43 -23.00
N LEU A 208 -5.77 12.41 -22.46
CA LEU A 208 -6.17 12.34 -21.06
C LEU A 208 -5.80 10.97 -20.48
N ASP A 209 -4.91 10.95 -19.50
CA ASP A 209 -4.58 9.78 -18.69
C ASP A 209 -5.24 9.89 -17.31
N VAL A 210 -6.20 9.01 -17.05
CA VAL A 210 -6.95 9.01 -15.78
C VAL A 210 -6.58 7.78 -14.96
N GLY A 211 -5.59 7.97 -14.09
CA GLY A 211 -5.17 6.96 -13.13
C GLY A 211 -5.96 7.01 -11.83
N SER A 212 -5.81 5.98 -11.01
CA SER A 212 -6.43 5.89 -9.67
C SER A 212 -5.93 6.98 -8.70
N THR A 213 -4.65 7.33 -8.79
CA THR A 213 -3.99 8.31 -7.90
C THR A 213 -3.92 9.69 -8.54
N THR A 214 -3.60 9.77 -9.83
CA THR A 214 -3.34 11.03 -10.55
C THR A 214 -3.98 11.01 -11.93
N THR A 215 -4.37 12.20 -12.38
CA THR A 215 -4.92 12.45 -13.73
C THR A 215 -4.02 13.45 -14.45
N LYS A 216 -3.65 13.15 -15.69
CA LYS A 216 -2.81 14.02 -16.53
C LYS A 216 -3.54 14.32 -17.82
N ALA A 217 -3.33 15.51 -18.35
CA ALA A 217 -3.86 15.87 -19.65
C ALA A 217 -2.84 16.70 -20.43
N VAL A 218 -2.85 16.51 -21.74
CA VAL A 218 -1.99 17.24 -22.67
C VAL A 218 -2.78 17.71 -23.90
N ILE A 219 -2.37 18.83 -24.46
CA ILE A 219 -2.79 19.27 -25.78
C ILE A 219 -1.59 19.23 -26.69
N ILE A 220 -1.68 18.49 -27.79
CA ILE A 220 -0.66 18.43 -28.83
C ILE A 220 -1.23 19.00 -30.13
N ARG A 221 -0.40 19.68 -30.89
CA ARG A 221 -0.75 20.16 -32.20
C ARG A 221 -0.71 19.02 -33.21
N ARG A 222 -1.74 18.92 -34.04
CA ARG A 222 -2.00 17.76 -34.88
C ARG A 222 -0.96 17.50 -35.98
N HIS A 223 -0.42 18.54 -36.60
CA HIS A 223 0.43 18.39 -37.78
C HIS A 223 1.90 18.04 -37.46
N ASP A 224 2.39 18.39 -36.27
CA ASP A 224 3.78 18.18 -35.87
C ASP A 224 3.96 17.50 -34.48
N ASN A 225 2.86 17.14 -33.82
CA ASN A 225 2.82 16.56 -32.47
C ASN A 225 3.47 17.42 -31.39
N ALA A 226 3.65 18.73 -31.66
CA ALA A 226 4.23 19.64 -30.68
C ALA A 226 3.34 19.77 -29.44
N LEU A 227 3.92 19.68 -28.24
CA LEU A 227 3.21 19.87 -26.99
C LEU A 227 2.88 21.34 -26.79
N ILE A 228 1.59 21.67 -26.69
CA ILE A 228 1.11 23.04 -26.46
C ILE A 228 0.87 23.30 -24.98
N ALA A 229 0.16 22.41 -24.30
CA ALA A 229 -0.17 22.53 -22.89
C ALA A 229 -0.15 21.16 -22.21
N GLY A 230 0.13 21.15 -20.90
CA GLY A 230 0.13 19.92 -20.12
C GLY A 230 -0.10 20.19 -18.65
N ILE A 231 -0.82 19.28 -17.98
CA ILE A 231 -1.14 19.37 -16.55
C ILE A 231 -1.12 17.99 -15.89
N TYR A 232 -0.76 17.98 -14.62
CA TYR A 232 -0.71 16.81 -13.76
C TYR A 232 -1.43 17.13 -12.45
N LEU A 233 -2.54 16.46 -12.15
CA LEU A 233 -3.38 16.68 -10.98
C LEU A 233 -3.67 15.39 -10.21
N ARG A 234 -4.16 15.51 -8.99
CA ARG A 234 -4.66 14.37 -8.19
C ARG A 234 -6.06 13.96 -8.65
N THR A 235 -6.30 12.64 -8.72
CA THR A 235 -7.64 12.08 -9.04
C THR A 235 -8.59 12.19 -7.86
N ASN A 236 -8.09 12.06 -6.62
CA ASN A 236 -8.87 12.16 -5.38
C ASN A 236 -10.13 11.29 -5.36
N GLY A 237 -10.06 10.09 -5.95
CA GLY A 237 -11.18 9.15 -6.02
C GLY A 237 -12.34 9.57 -6.94
N ASN A 238 -12.23 10.68 -7.66
CA ASN A 238 -13.25 11.17 -8.57
C ASN A 238 -12.69 11.45 -9.97
N PRO A 239 -12.64 10.43 -10.85
CA PRO A 239 -12.02 10.52 -12.17
C PRO A 239 -12.72 11.54 -13.09
N VAL A 240 -14.04 11.70 -12.98
CA VAL A 240 -14.78 12.67 -13.79
C VAL A 240 -14.42 14.10 -13.39
N GLN A 241 -14.46 14.41 -12.10
CA GLN A 241 -14.11 15.75 -11.63
C GLN A 241 -12.63 16.07 -11.89
N ALA A 242 -11.73 15.08 -11.75
CA ALA A 242 -10.32 15.24 -12.08
C ALA A 242 -10.12 15.57 -13.56
N SER A 243 -10.85 14.91 -14.46
CA SER A 243 -10.86 15.22 -15.90
C SER A 243 -11.30 16.67 -16.17
N VAL A 244 -12.41 17.11 -15.54
CA VAL A 244 -12.90 18.49 -15.65
C VAL A 244 -11.87 19.51 -15.15
N ASN A 245 -11.21 19.21 -14.02
CA ASN A 245 -10.16 20.08 -13.48
C ASN A 245 -8.97 20.17 -14.43
N CYS A 246 -8.59 19.06 -15.07
CA CYS A 246 -7.54 19.07 -16.10
C CYS A 246 -7.93 19.94 -17.30
N TYR A 247 -9.16 19.86 -17.79
CA TYR A 247 -9.62 20.70 -18.90
C TYR A 247 -9.54 22.18 -18.54
N LYS A 248 -9.98 22.57 -17.36
CA LYS A 248 -9.90 23.97 -16.89
C LYS A 248 -8.45 24.45 -16.82
N ALA A 249 -7.56 23.66 -16.21
CA ALA A 249 -6.16 24.00 -16.07
C ALA A 249 -5.40 24.06 -17.42
N LEU A 250 -5.81 23.28 -18.41
CA LEU A 250 -5.28 23.37 -19.78
C LEU A 250 -5.76 24.66 -20.47
N LEU A 251 -7.05 25.02 -20.34
CA LEU A 251 -7.59 26.26 -20.89
C LEU A 251 -6.89 27.50 -20.36
N GLU A 252 -6.54 27.53 -19.08
CA GLU A 252 -5.78 28.62 -18.44
C GLU A 252 -4.36 28.78 -19.01
N GLN A 253 -3.78 27.74 -19.61
CA GLN A 253 -2.45 27.79 -20.25
C GLN A 253 -2.50 28.30 -21.69
N LEU A 254 -3.68 28.29 -22.34
CA LEU A 254 -3.83 28.69 -23.72
C LEU A 254 -3.95 30.23 -23.82
N LYS A 255 -3.02 30.83 -24.56
CA LYS A 255 -3.01 32.28 -24.81
C LYS A 255 -3.94 32.70 -25.97
N VAL A 256 -4.26 31.73 -26.82
CA VAL A 256 -5.11 31.93 -28.03
C VAL A 256 -6.06 30.73 -28.14
N PRO A 257 -7.23 30.89 -28.76
CA PRO A 257 -8.14 29.78 -29.01
C PRO A 257 -7.54 28.78 -30.00
N VAL A 258 -7.68 27.48 -29.68
CA VAL A 258 -7.29 26.37 -30.54
C VAL A 258 -8.51 25.46 -30.79
N LYS A 259 -8.47 24.68 -31.86
CA LYS A 259 -9.56 23.77 -32.23
C LYS A 259 -9.23 22.34 -31.84
N ILE A 260 -9.92 21.82 -30.83
CA ILE A 260 -9.78 20.40 -30.44
C ILE A 260 -10.54 19.52 -31.44
N THR A 261 -9.80 18.78 -32.27
CA THR A 261 -10.36 17.91 -33.32
C THR A 261 -10.39 16.43 -32.96
N GLY A 262 -9.79 16.07 -31.81
CA GLY A 262 -9.79 14.70 -31.29
C GLY A 262 -9.46 14.62 -29.81
N LEU A 263 -9.90 13.55 -29.14
CA LEU A 263 -9.63 13.27 -27.75
C LEU A 263 -9.38 11.78 -27.54
N GLY A 264 -8.23 11.46 -26.96
CA GLY A 264 -7.86 10.12 -26.52
C GLY A 264 -7.84 10.01 -24.99
N THR A 265 -8.34 8.90 -24.46
CA THR A 265 -8.33 8.60 -23.02
C THR A 265 -7.57 7.31 -22.74
N THR A 266 -6.79 7.30 -21.65
CA THR A 266 -6.05 6.12 -21.17
C THR A 266 -6.07 6.05 -19.65
N GLY A 267 -5.39 5.06 -19.07
CA GLY A 267 -5.35 4.80 -17.63
C GLY A 267 -6.51 3.94 -17.13
N SER A 268 -6.56 3.68 -15.82
CA SER A 268 -7.60 2.86 -15.16
C SER A 268 -9.01 3.45 -15.31
N GLY A 269 -9.11 4.78 -15.33
CA GLY A 269 -10.37 5.53 -15.50
C GLY A 269 -10.75 5.82 -16.96
N ARG A 270 -10.05 5.28 -17.97
CA ARG A 270 -10.23 5.61 -19.39
C ARG A 270 -11.66 5.50 -19.89
N HIS A 271 -12.39 4.46 -19.47
CA HIS A 271 -13.76 4.22 -19.96
C HIS A 271 -14.76 5.25 -19.43
N ILE A 272 -14.72 5.56 -18.13
CA ILE A 272 -15.63 6.56 -17.55
C ILE A 272 -15.31 7.96 -18.08
N SER A 273 -14.04 8.26 -18.27
CA SER A 273 -13.62 9.56 -18.82
C SER A 273 -13.94 9.69 -20.31
N ALA A 274 -13.84 8.61 -21.09
CA ALA A 274 -14.27 8.59 -22.48
C ALA A 274 -15.77 8.80 -22.61
N LEU A 275 -16.56 8.15 -21.76
CA LEU A 275 -18.02 8.35 -21.70
C LEU A 275 -18.38 9.80 -21.37
N HIS A 276 -17.75 10.37 -20.35
CA HIS A 276 -17.94 11.76 -19.96
C HIS A 276 -17.56 12.75 -21.07
N ALA A 277 -16.44 12.50 -21.76
CA ALA A 277 -15.98 13.34 -22.87
C ALA A 277 -16.62 13.02 -24.23
N MET A 278 -17.54 12.05 -24.27
CA MET A 278 -18.22 11.57 -25.48
C MET A 278 -17.25 11.20 -26.61
N THR A 279 -16.10 10.58 -26.27
CA THR A 279 -15.10 10.14 -27.23
C THR A 279 -15.11 8.62 -27.40
N ARG A 280 -14.72 8.15 -28.62
CA ARG A 280 -14.42 6.74 -28.88
C ARG A 280 -12.93 6.44 -28.79
N GLY A 281 -12.09 7.44 -28.54
CA GLY A 281 -10.63 7.34 -28.45
C GLY A 281 -10.16 6.72 -27.13
N VAL A 282 -10.56 5.47 -26.84
CA VAL A 282 -10.11 4.72 -25.67
C VAL A 282 -8.89 3.91 -26.01
N VAL A 283 -7.77 4.20 -25.37
CA VAL A 283 -6.47 3.56 -25.60
C VAL A 283 -6.04 2.80 -24.36
N ASN A 284 -5.55 1.56 -24.54
CA ASN A 284 -4.93 0.81 -23.45
C ASN A 284 -3.63 1.51 -23.01
N GLU A 285 -3.37 1.56 -21.72
CA GLU A 285 -2.21 2.28 -21.16
C GLU A 285 -0.86 1.73 -21.64
N ILE A 286 -0.73 0.41 -21.82
CA ILE A 286 0.51 -0.21 -22.33
C ILE A 286 0.78 0.29 -23.76
N ILE A 287 -0.26 0.36 -24.59
CA ILE A 287 -0.16 0.88 -25.96
C ILE A 287 0.17 2.39 -25.95
N ALA A 288 -0.45 3.15 -25.05
CA ALA A 288 -0.18 4.58 -24.91
C ALA A 288 1.28 4.85 -24.53
N HIS A 289 1.83 4.08 -23.58
CA HIS A 289 3.24 4.16 -23.20
C HIS A 289 4.18 3.76 -24.34
N ALA A 290 3.89 2.68 -25.04
CA ALA A 290 4.71 2.21 -26.17
C ALA A 290 4.78 3.26 -27.28
N VAL A 291 3.63 3.82 -27.67
CA VAL A 291 3.55 4.88 -28.70
C VAL A 291 4.32 6.14 -28.30
N ALA A 292 4.16 6.57 -27.04
CA ALA A 292 4.86 7.74 -26.53
C ALA A 292 6.38 7.50 -26.48
N ALA A 293 6.83 6.35 -25.95
CA ALA A 293 8.24 6.02 -25.89
C ALA A 293 8.90 5.99 -27.27
N ALA A 294 8.28 5.29 -28.24
CA ALA A 294 8.78 5.23 -29.61
C ALA A 294 8.75 6.58 -30.35
N HIS A 295 7.88 7.51 -29.93
CA HIS A 295 7.88 8.88 -30.47
C HIS A 295 9.11 9.68 -30.04
N PHE A 296 9.54 9.53 -28.78
CA PHE A 296 10.72 10.24 -28.24
C PHE A 296 12.03 9.57 -28.60
N ASP A 297 12.04 8.24 -28.65
CA ASP A 297 13.22 7.45 -28.98
C ASP A 297 12.79 6.15 -29.69
N LYS A 298 13.17 6.02 -30.98
CA LYS A 298 12.81 4.88 -31.81
C LYS A 298 13.57 3.61 -31.44
N ASP A 299 14.69 3.74 -30.77
CA ASP A 299 15.55 2.64 -30.38
C ASP A 299 15.21 2.05 -29.00
N VAL A 300 14.18 2.59 -28.34
CA VAL A 300 13.68 2.06 -27.08
C VAL A 300 13.10 0.66 -27.28
N ASP A 301 13.60 -0.30 -26.50
CA ASP A 301 13.13 -1.69 -26.48
C ASP A 301 12.45 -2.06 -25.15
N THR A 302 12.65 -1.28 -24.09
CA THR A 302 12.18 -1.60 -22.75
C THR A 302 11.62 -0.37 -22.05
N ILE A 303 10.43 -0.52 -21.44
CA ILE A 303 9.78 0.49 -20.64
C ILE A 303 9.60 -0.05 -19.21
N PHE A 304 10.11 0.67 -18.23
CA PHE A 304 9.75 0.50 -16.82
C PHE A 304 8.80 1.63 -16.43
N GLU A 305 7.54 1.28 -16.21
CA GLU A 305 6.53 2.19 -15.68
C GLU A 305 6.43 1.99 -14.17
N ILE A 306 6.61 3.06 -13.39
CA ILE A 306 6.42 3.07 -11.95
C ILE A 306 5.32 4.09 -11.65
N GLY A 307 4.11 3.58 -11.50
CA GLY A 307 2.91 4.38 -11.27
C GLY A 307 2.61 4.63 -9.80
N GLY A 308 1.42 5.16 -9.54
CA GLY A 308 0.94 5.37 -8.17
C GLY A 308 0.57 4.07 -7.46
N GLN A 309 0.02 3.07 -8.17
CA GLN A 309 -0.38 1.79 -7.58
C GLN A 309 0.21 0.57 -8.26
N ASP A 310 0.57 0.70 -9.53
CA ASP A 310 1.12 -0.39 -10.33
C ASP A 310 2.52 -0.05 -10.80
N ALA A 311 3.36 -1.06 -10.93
CA ALA A 311 4.63 -1.00 -11.63
C ALA A 311 4.58 -2.02 -12.77
N LYS A 312 5.04 -1.62 -13.97
CA LYS A 312 4.99 -2.45 -15.16
C LYS A 312 6.34 -2.46 -15.87
N TYR A 313 6.67 -3.61 -16.39
CA TYR A 313 7.73 -3.81 -17.37
C TYR A 313 7.07 -4.09 -18.71
N THR A 314 7.48 -3.41 -19.77
CA THR A 314 6.99 -3.65 -21.13
C THR A 314 8.19 -3.78 -22.07
N HIS A 315 8.25 -4.86 -22.81
CA HIS A 315 9.24 -5.05 -23.89
C HIS A 315 8.64 -4.64 -25.22
N LEU A 316 9.40 -3.87 -26.01
CA LEU A 316 9.01 -3.40 -27.32
C LEU A 316 9.80 -4.14 -28.39
N THR A 317 9.10 -4.58 -29.45
CA THR A 317 9.70 -5.07 -30.68
C THR A 317 9.26 -4.18 -31.81
N ASN A 318 10.20 -3.48 -32.44
CA ASN A 318 9.91 -2.49 -33.48
C ASN A 318 8.89 -1.42 -33.07
N GLY A 319 8.99 -0.93 -31.83
CA GLY A 319 8.10 0.09 -31.28
C GLY A 319 6.71 -0.43 -30.85
N ILE A 320 6.46 -1.74 -30.92
CA ILE A 320 5.19 -2.37 -30.54
C ILE A 320 5.41 -3.18 -29.27
N ALA A 321 4.51 -3.03 -28.30
CA ALA A 321 4.53 -3.85 -27.09
C ALA A 321 4.33 -5.32 -27.43
N SER A 322 5.37 -6.13 -27.25
CA SER A 322 5.40 -7.56 -27.58
C SER A 322 5.26 -8.44 -26.35
N ASP A 323 5.69 -7.94 -25.17
CA ASP A 323 5.56 -8.63 -23.89
C ASP A 323 5.44 -7.61 -22.76
N TYR A 324 4.75 -7.97 -21.68
CA TYR A 324 4.67 -7.14 -20.49
C TYR A 324 4.51 -7.99 -19.24
N SER A 325 5.00 -7.45 -18.13
CA SER A 325 4.76 -7.97 -16.78
C SER A 325 4.35 -6.84 -15.86
N MET A 326 3.54 -7.14 -14.88
CA MET A 326 3.04 -6.18 -13.92
C MET A 326 3.16 -6.76 -12.51
N ASN A 327 3.38 -5.90 -11.51
CA ASN A 327 3.34 -6.34 -10.12
C ASN A 327 1.96 -6.93 -9.78
N GLU A 328 1.97 -8.06 -9.09
CA GLU A 328 0.74 -8.67 -8.58
C GLU A 328 0.21 -7.80 -7.44
N ALA A 329 -1.00 -7.31 -7.52
CA ALA A 329 -1.86 -6.74 -6.47
C ALA A 329 -1.17 -6.11 -5.22
N CYS A 330 0.13 -5.77 -5.28
CA CYS A 330 0.91 -5.20 -4.18
C CYS A 330 1.45 -3.84 -4.57
N SER A 331 1.18 -2.81 -3.75
CA SER A 331 1.68 -1.45 -3.97
C SER A 331 3.14 -1.24 -3.58
N ALA A 332 3.85 -2.26 -3.07
CA ALA A 332 5.27 -2.18 -2.79
C ALA A 332 6.05 -1.74 -4.04
N GLY A 333 6.95 -0.77 -3.89
CA GLY A 333 7.72 -0.21 -5.01
C GLY A 333 6.94 0.79 -5.87
N THR A 334 5.77 1.27 -5.43
CA THR A 334 4.96 2.27 -6.14
C THR A 334 4.88 3.60 -5.40
N GLY A 335 4.42 4.65 -6.10
CA GLY A 335 4.31 5.99 -5.51
C GLY A 335 3.36 6.06 -4.32
N SER A 336 2.22 5.37 -4.35
CA SER A 336 1.27 5.34 -3.24
C SER A 336 1.86 4.70 -1.99
N PHE A 337 2.66 3.64 -2.13
CA PHE A 337 3.35 3.03 -1.00
C PHE A 337 4.34 4.01 -0.37
N LEU A 338 5.14 4.70 -1.19
CA LEU A 338 6.10 5.69 -0.72
C LEU A 338 5.41 6.84 0.04
N GLU A 339 4.36 7.42 -0.54
CA GLU A 339 3.58 8.50 0.08
C GLU A 339 2.94 8.07 1.40
N GLU A 340 2.33 6.87 1.41
CA GLU A 340 1.63 6.33 2.57
C GLU A 340 2.62 6.01 3.71
N SER A 341 3.75 5.37 3.39
CA SER A 341 4.79 5.07 4.38
C SER A 341 5.39 6.34 4.97
N ALA A 342 5.68 7.36 4.15
CA ALA A 342 6.17 8.65 4.61
C ALA A 342 5.15 9.34 5.53
N LYS A 343 3.86 9.33 5.16
CA LYS A 343 2.81 9.97 5.96
C LYS A 343 2.50 9.23 7.24
N GLU A 344 2.31 7.91 7.18
CA GLU A 344 1.87 7.11 8.31
C GLU A 344 3.00 6.84 9.33
N THR A 345 4.22 6.64 8.85
CA THR A 345 5.35 6.28 9.70
C THR A 345 6.11 7.51 10.18
N LEU A 346 6.35 8.49 9.31
CA LEU A 346 7.23 9.63 9.57
C LEU A 346 6.48 10.96 9.66
N ASN A 347 5.16 10.98 9.41
CA ASN A 347 4.33 12.17 9.30
C ASN A 347 4.85 13.22 8.28
N ILE A 348 5.50 12.75 7.23
CA ILE A 348 6.04 13.58 6.13
C ILE A 348 5.00 13.68 5.02
N ASN A 349 4.80 14.87 4.46
CA ASN A 349 3.94 15.05 3.29
C ASN A 349 4.68 14.60 2.02
N TYR A 350 3.93 14.12 1.03
CA TYR A 350 4.52 13.65 -0.24
C TYR A 350 5.31 14.73 -0.98
N THR A 351 4.97 16.01 -0.82
CA THR A 351 5.67 17.16 -1.39
C THR A 351 7.10 17.31 -0.89
N ASP A 352 7.35 16.86 0.35
CA ASP A 352 8.61 17.12 1.07
C ASP A 352 9.57 15.92 0.97
N ILE A 353 9.09 14.76 0.47
CA ILE A 353 9.85 13.51 0.40
C ILE A 353 11.18 13.71 -0.36
N ALA A 354 11.13 14.36 -1.53
CA ALA A 354 12.31 14.50 -2.39
C ALA A 354 13.40 15.36 -1.74
N GLU A 355 13.02 16.47 -1.12
CA GLU A 355 13.95 17.37 -0.44
C GLU A 355 14.59 16.68 0.76
N ILE A 356 13.78 16.01 1.59
CA ILE A 356 14.26 15.26 2.76
C ILE A 356 15.21 14.12 2.33
N ALA A 357 14.84 13.36 1.29
CA ALA A 357 15.68 12.26 0.79
C ALA A 357 17.06 12.73 0.29
N LEU A 358 17.15 13.93 -0.29
CA LEU A 358 18.42 14.52 -0.74
C LEU A 358 19.33 14.97 0.42
N THR A 359 18.79 15.17 1.62
CA THR A 359 19.59 15.53 2.81
C THR A 359 20.21 14.32 3.51
N ALA A 360 19.78 13.11 3.19
CA ALA A 360 20.25 11.90 3.87
C ALA A 360 21.72 11.61 3.53
N GLU A 361 22.57 11.56 4.55
CA GLU A 361 24.01 11.23 4.43
C GLU A 361 24.28 9.72 4.42
N SER A 362 23.45 8.95 5.11
CA SER A 362 23.56 7.50 5.24
C SER A 362 22.18 6.84 5.15
N PRO A 363 21.55 6.84 3.95
CA PRO A 363 20.23 6.26 3.77
C PRO A 363 20.23 4.79 4.15
N LEU A 364 19.21 4.35 4.89
CA LEU A 364 19.08 2.96 5.31
C LEU A 364 18.62 2.08 4.15
N ASN A 365 19.13 0.85 4.12
CA ASN A 365 18.73 -0.16 3.16
C ASN A 365 17.68 -1.07 3.78
N PHE A 366 16.43 -0.88 3.40
CA PHE A 366 15.34 -1.80 3.73
C PHE A 366 15.30 -2.90 2.68
N ASN A 367 15.82 -4.06 3.03
CA ASN A 367 16.02 -5.17 2.09
C ASN A 367 14.79 -6.11 2.01
N ASP A 368 13.59 -5.59 2.18
CA ASP A 368 12.35 -6.36 2.05
C ASP A 368 11.58 -5.98 0.77
N GLN A 369 10.83 -6.93 0.23
CA GLN A 369 9.96 -6.73 -0.92
C GLN A 369 8.50 -6.49 -0.52
N CYS A 370 8.15 -6.76 0.73
CA CYS A 370 6.78 -6.61 1.24
C CYS A 370 6.56 -5.23 1.86
N ALA A 371 5.57 -4.50 1.36
CA ALA A 371 5.18 -3.18 1.87
C ALA A 371 4.95 -3.14 3.39
N ALA A 372 4.37 -4.20 3.96
CA ALA A 372 4.09 -4.26 5.39
C ALA A 372 5.37 -4.40 6.23
N PHE A 373 6.34 -5.17 5.77
CA PHE A 373 7.62 -5.34 6.45
C PHE A 373 8.49 -4.07 6.32
N ILE A 374 8.54 -3.46 5.13
CA ILE A 374 9.23 -2.17 4.95
C ILE A 374 8.63 -1.09 5.87
N SER A 375 7.31 -1.06 6.05
CA SER A 375 6.67 -0.13 6.98
C SER A 375 7.06 -0.41 8.45
N SER A 376 7.20 -1.68 8.82
CA SER A 376 7.67 -2.09 10.15
C SER A 376 9.14 -1.69 10.35
N ASP A 377 10.00 -1.99 9.37
CA ASP A 377 11.42 -1.62 9.39
C ASP A 377 11.61 -0.10 9.48
N SER A 378 10.80 0.67 8.73
CA SER A 378 10.83 2.14 8.78
C SER A 378 10.47 2.68 10.17
N LYS A 379 9.52 2.05 10.87
CA LYS A 379 9.20 2.40 12.26
C LYS A 379 10.36 2.05 13.21
N THR A 380 10.94 0.87 13.06
CA THR A 380 12.09 0.46 13.88
C THR A 380 13.24 1.46 13.69
N ALA A 381 13.56 1.80 12.45
CA ALA A 381 14.61 2.75 12.11
C ALA A 381 14.34 4.17 12.65
N SER A 382 13.09 4.58 12.77
CA SER A 382 12.73 5.91 13.33
C SER A 382 12.95 6.02 14.84
N HIS A 383 13.19 4.90 15.52
CA HIS A 383 13.47 4.84 16.98
C HIS A 383 14.95 4.57 17.29
N GLU A 384 15.76 4.23 16.32
CA GLU A 384 17.24 4.09 16.44
C GLU A 384 17.96 5.42 16.22
#